data_42dd48a121c3be702de56fcd59757a76
#
_entry.id   42dd48a121c3be702de56fcd59757a76
#
_cell.length_a   1.000
_cell.length_b   1.000
_cell.length_c   1.000
_cell.angle_alpha   90.00
_cell.angle_beta   90.00
_cell.angle_gamma   90.00
#
_symmetry.space_group_name_H-M   'P 1'
#
loop_
_entity.id
_entity.type
_entity.pdbx_description
1 polymer ?
#
loop_
_entity_poly.entity_id
_entity_poly.type
_entity_poly.pdbx_seq_one_letter_code
_entity_poly.pdbx_strand_id
1 'polypeptide(L)' 'PYWHCCSEPIAPHLSEKDRVWMEVEMDGHQEFKRPQSQGGIWYLADNIKIIKEIKQ' A
#
# COMPACT_ATOMS: atom_id res chain seq x y z
N PRO A 1 -1.95 -15.22 0.40
CA PRO A 1 -2.27 -13.82 0.64
C PRO A 1 -1.09 -12.91 0.35
N TYR A 2 -1.44 -11.74 -0.21
CA TYR A 2 -0.46 -10.76 -0.63
C TYR A 2 -0.55 -9.53 0.26
N TRP A 3 0.55 -8.80 0.32
CA TRP A 3 0.54 -7.47 0.92
C TRP A 3 0.10 -6.46 -0.13
N HIS A 4 -0.85 -5.59 0.23
CA HIS A 4 -1.34 -4.55 -0.67
C HIS A 4 -0.53 -3.28 -0.43
N CYS A 5 0.13 -2.80 -1.48
CA CYS A 5 1.02 -1.65 -1.41
C CYS A 5 0.63 -0.62 -2.47
N CYS A 6 0.99 0.63 -2.24
CA CYS A 6 0.78 1.71 -3.20
C CYS A 6 1.96 2.68 -3.16
N SER A 7 2.05 3.54 -4.17
CA SER A 7 3.20 4.43 -4.32
C SER A 7 3.18 5.63 -3.37
N GLU A 8 2.00 5.98 -2.85
CA GLU A 8 1.84 7.10 -1.94
C GLU A 8 0.92 6.70 -0.79
N PRO A 9 1.04 7.34 0.39
CA PRO A 9 0.21 6.99 1.54
C PRO A 9 -1.19 7.59 1.42
N ILE A 10 -1.90 7.18 0.37
CA ILE A 10 -3.25 7.66 0.06
C ILE A 10 -4.11 6.46 -0.29
N ALA A 11 -5.20 6.28 0.44
CA ALA A 11 -6.19 5.25 0.15
C ALA A 11 -7.58 5.79 0.46
N PRO A 12 -8.17 6.54 -0.49
CA PRO A 12 -9.45 7.22 -0.24
C PRO A 12 -10.59 6.29 0.16
N HIS A 13 -10.52 5.02 -0.20
CA HIS A 13 -11.57 4.05 0.08
C HIS A 13 -11.39 3.34 1.42
N LEU A 14 -10.30 3.64 2.16
CA LEU A 14 -10.02 2.99 3.44
C LEU A 14 -10.13 3.99 4.59
N SER A 15 -10.65 3.51 5.72
CA SER A 15 -10.62 4.30 6.94
C SER A 15 -9.21 4.31 7.52
N GLU A 16 -8.77 5.44 8.01
CA GLU A 16 -7.46 5.57 8.66
C GLU A 16 -7.53 5.21 10.15
N LYS A 17 -8.72 4.98 10.67
CA LYS A 17 -8.88 4.62 12.07
C LYS A 17 -8.23 3.26 12.35
N ASP A 18 -7.37 3.22 13.34
CA ASP A 18 -6.65 2.00 13.76
C ASP A 18 -5.73 1.45 12.65
N ARG A 19 -5.29 2.31 11.74
CA ARG A 19 -4.37 1.96 10.66
C ARG A 19 -3.20 2.93 10.66
N VAL A 20 -2.07 2.44 10.18
CA VAL A 20 -0.88 3.27 9.99
C VAL A 20 -0.31 3.01 8.61
N TRP A 21 0.38 4.00 8.08
CA TRP A 21 1.11 3.85 6.82
C TRP A 21 2.55 3.46 7.13
N MET A 22 3.05 2.49 6.37
CA MET A 22 4.43 2.05 6.49
C MET A 22 5.11 2.16 5.14
N GLU A 23 6.33 2.66 5.13
CA GLU A 23 7.17 2.56 3.95
C GLU A 23 7.81 1.18 3.94
N VAL A 24 7.68 0.46 2.82
CA VAL A 24 8.17 -0.91 2.72
C VAL A 24 8.95 -1.11 1.44
N GLU A 25 9.82 -2.11 1.46
CA GLU A 25 10.47 -2.63 0.28
C GLU A 25 9.77 -3.92 -0.09
N MET A 26 9.37 -4.05 -1.35
CA MET A 26 8.65 -5.23 -1.83
C MET A 26 9.61 -6.24 -2.43
N ASP A 27 9.37 -7.50 -2.15
CA ASP A 27 10.09 -8.62 -2.75
C ASP A 27 9.07 -9.48 -3.47
N GLY A 28 9.16 -9.52 -4.81
CA GLY A 28 8.17 -10.21 -5.62
C GLY A 28 6.84 -9.48 -5.62
N HIS A 29 6.54 -8.75 -6.68
CA HIS A 29 5.29 -8.00 -6.73
C HIS A 29 4.70 -7.99 -8.13
N GLN A 30 3.39 -7.72 -8.19
CA GLN A 30 2.70 -7.44 -9.44
C GLN A 30 1.82 -6.22 -9.26
N GLU A 31 1.68 -5.47 -10.33
CA GLU A 31 0.88 -4.26 -10.36
C GLU A 31 -0.57 -4.61 -10.72
N PHE A 32 -1.52 -3.89 -10.12
CA PHE A 32 -2.90 -3.95 -10.57
C PHE A 32 -3.53 -2.58 -10.45
N LYS A 33 -4.56 -2.34 -11.26
CA LYS A 33 -5.21 -1.04 -11.32
C LYS A 33 -6.55 -1.08 -10.59
N ARG A 34 -6.83 0.02 -9.90
CA ARG A 34 -8.12 0.27 -9.27
C ARG A 34 -8.66 1.60 -9.76
N PRO A 35 -9.97 1.87 -9.60
CA PRO A 35 -10.51 3.20 -9.89
C PRO A 35 -9.75 4.27 -9.14
N GLN A 36 -9.73 5.49 -9.69
CA GLN A 36 -9.05 6.62 -9.07
C GLN A 36 -9.59 6.89 -7.64
N SER A 37 -10.88 6.65 -7.43
CA SER A 37 -11.49 6.79 -6.11
C SER A 37 -10.91 5.81 -5.08
N GLN A 38 -10.19 4.78 -5.52
CA GLN A 38 -9.55 3.80 -4.66
C GLN A 38 -8.02 3.86 -4.75
N GLY A 39 -7.48 4.98 -5.22
CA GLY A 39 -6.04 5.21 -5.23
C GLY A 39 -5.33 4.93 -6.54
N GLY A 40 -6.01 4.37 -7.53
CA GLY A 40 -5.42 4.14 -8.85
C GLY A 40 -4.57 2.88 -8.92
N ILE A 41 -3.24 3.01 -8.88
CA ILE A 41 -2.33 1.87 -9.05
C ILE A 41 -1.91 1.31 -7.70
N TRP A 42 -2.07 -0.01 -7.55
CA TRP A 42 -1.67 -0.74 -6.38
C TRP A 42 -0.73 -1.88 -6.75
N TYR A 43 -0.07 -2.42 -5.77
CA TYR A 43 0.86 -3.54 -5.93
C TYR A 43 0.51 -4.66 -4.95
N LEU A 44 0.60 -5.89 -5.43
CA LEU A 44 0.48 -7.07 -4.59
C LEU A 44 1.88 -7.63 -4.41
N ALA A 45 2.37 -7.61 -3.19
CA ALA A 45 3.72 -8.08 -2.87
C ALA A 45 3.67 -9.42 -2.16
N ASP A 46 4.58 -10.32 -2.53
CA ASP A 46 4.73 -11.61 -1.88
C ASP A 46 5.29 -11.44 -0.48
N ASN A 47 6.32 -10.60 -0.37
CA ASN A 47 6.98 -10.29 0.90
C ASN A 47 7.28 -8.82 0.97
N ILE A 48 7.33 -8.29 2.19
CA ILE A 48 7.71 -6.89 2.41
C ILE A 48 8.77 -6.82 3.51
N LYS A 49 9.61 -5.79 3.40
CA LYS A 49 10.52 -5.39 4.46
C LYS A 49 10.09 -4.01 4.92
N ILE A 50 9.75 -3.87 6.19
CA ILE A 50 9.32 -2.59 6.74
C ILE A 50 10.53 -1.69 6.94
N ILE A 51 10.48 -0.48 6.39
CA ILE A 51 11.55 0.51 6.50
C ILE A 51 11.25 1.47 7.65
N LYS A 52 10.05 2.08 7.63
CA LYS A 52 9.67 3.02 8.68
C LYS A 52 8.16 3.30 8.63
N GLU A 53 7.63 3.79 9.73
CA GLU A 53 6.26 4.30 9.76
C GLU A 53 6.23 5.70 9.14
N ILE A 54 5.20 5.97 8.35
CA ILE A 54 4.98 7.29 7.76
C ILE A 54 3.92 8.00 8.60
N LYS A 55 4.30 9.11 9.21
CA LYS A 55 3.38 9.92 9.99
C LYS A 55 2.83 11.05 9.13
N GLN A 56 1.54 11.22 9.18
CA GLN A 56 0.84 12.24 8.40
C GLN A 56 0.21 13.28 9.30
#